data_05cdfd485565e0fe4711ea57e7b4edac
#
_entry.id   05cdfd485565e0fe4711ea57e7b4edac
#
_cell.length_a   1.000
_cell.length_b   1.000
_cell.length_c   1.000
_cell.angle_alpha   90.00
_cell.angle_beta   90.00
_cell.angle_gamma   90.00
#
_symmetry.space_group_name_H-M   'P 1'
#
loop_
_entity.id
_entity.type
_entity.pdbx_description
1 polymer ?
#
loop_
_entity_poly.entity_id
_entity_poly.type
_entity_poly.pdbx_seq_one_letter_code
_entity_poly.pdbx_strand_id
1 'polypeptide(L)'
;FLIGDALGSPGDSLEVVLDGEKTGLWTDRATGDGGDIFTLIGGHFGIDVHADFHRVLEQSTDLLGRARSAPARKAKKEAPVDDLGPATAKWGYLDTSGHLIAVVYRYDPPGQKKQFRPWDAKRRKMAPPDPRPLFNQPGMKDAAQVVLVEGEKCAQALIDVGIVATTAMHGANAPVDKTDWSPLAGKSVLIWPDRDKPGWEYATQAAQAILSAGA
;
A
#
# COMPACT_ATOMS: atom_id res chain seq x y z
N PHE A 1 -2.74 -22.33 32.42
CA PHE A 1 -4.08 -22.16 33.00
C PHE A 1 -4.98 -23.26 32.48
N LEU A 2 -5.75 -23.91 33.38
CA LEU A 2 -6.65 -25.00 33.04
C LEU A 2 -8.10 -24.62 33.35
N ILE A 3 -9.03 -25.01 32.49
CA ILE A 3 -10.48 -24.83 32.64
C ILE A 3 -11.20 -25.93 31.84
N GLY A 4 -12.52 -26.12 32.02
CA GLY A 4 -13.23 -27.23 31.38
C GLY A 4 -13.47 -27.03 29.87
N ASP A 5 -13.79 -25.82 29.45
CA ASP A 5 -14.07 -25.49 28.05
C ASP A 5 -13.90 -23.99 27.76
N ALA A 6 -14.09 -23.59 26.52
CA ALA A 6 -14.00 -22.17 26.08
C ALA A 6 -15.10 -21.29 26.69
N LEU A 7 -16.21 -21.85 27.21
CA LEU A 7 -17.28 -21.11 27.85
C LEU A 7 -17.00 -20.84 29.33
N GLY A 8 -15.92 -21.41 29.87
CA GLY A 8 -15.53 -21.21 31.26
C GLY A 8 -16.12 -22.22 32.23
N SER A 9 -16.60 -23.38 31.76
CA SER A 9 -17.11 -24.43 32.59
C SER A 9 -16.03 -24.98 33.55
N PRO A 10 -16.40 -25.47 34.77
CA PRO A 10 -15.43 -26.12 35.63
C PRO A 10 -14.84 -27.36 34.98
N GLY A 11 -13.51 -27.54 35.10
CA GLY A 11 -12.80 -28.69 34.52
C GLY A 11 -11.32 -28.37 34.28
N ASP A 12 -10.63 -29.29 33.61
CA ASP A 12 -9.19 -29.23 33.33
C ASP A 12 -8.81 -29.69 31.92
N SER A 13 -9.80 -29.82 31.03
CA SER A 13 -9.56 -30.28 29.65
C SER A 13 -8.95 -29.22 28.76
N LEU A 14 -9.32 -27.95 28.92
CA LEU A 14 -8.79 -26.84 28.13
C LEU A 14 -7.59 -26.20 28.86
N GLU A 15 -6.46 -26.22 28.19
CA GLU A 15 -5.20 -25.61 28.63
C GLU A 15 -4.86 -24.35 27.81
N VAL A 16 -4.55 -23.25 28.50
CA VAL A 16 -4.02 -22.02 27.90
C VAL A 16 -2.60 -21.80 28.37
N VAL A 17 -1.68 -21.61 27.44
CA VAL A 17 -0.26 -21.31 27.73
C VAL A 17 -0.11 -19.83 28.05
N LEU A 18 0.33 -19.52 29.27
CA LEU A 18 0.47 -18.13 29.72
C LEU A 18 1.90 -17.59 29.61
N ASP A 19 2.93 -18.47 29.50
CA ASP A 19 4.34 -18.09 29.48
C ASP A 19 5.12 -18.82 28.38
N GLY A 20 6.25 -18.23 27.93
CA GLY A 20 7.18 -18.82 26.98
C GLY A 20 6.78 -18.59 25.51
N GLU A 21 7.46 -19.29 24.60
CA GLU A 21 7.30 -19.09 23.14
C GLU A 21 5.91 -19.39 22.60
N LYS A 22 5.12 -20.19 23.32
CA LYS A 22 3.77 -20.59 22.93
C LYS A 22 2.68 -19.81 23.67
N THR A 23 3.02 -18.69 24.31
CA THR A 23 2.05 -17.84 25.03
C THR A 23 0.87 -17.47 24.14
N GLY A 24 -0.36 -17.68 24.67
CA GLY A 24 -1.61 -17.37 23.95
C GLY A 24 -2.14 -18.52 23.10
N LEU A 25 -1.42 -19.65 23.01
CA LEU A 25 -1.99 -20.87 22.42
C LEU A 25 -2.82 -21.63 23.45
N TRP A 26 -3.85 -22.31 22.97
CA TRP A 26 -4.71 -23.15 23.79
C TRP A 26 -5.00 -24.48 23.09
N THR A 27 -5.34 -25.46 23.88
CA THR A 27 -5.77 -26.80 23.42
C THR A 27 -6.80 -27.37 24.39
N ASP A 28 -7.90 -27.89 23.87
CA ASP A 28 -8.89 -28.64 24.64
C ASP A 28 -8.70 -30.16 24.38
N ARG A 29 -8.30 -30.89 25.43
CA ARG A 29 -8.02 -32.31 25.34
C ARG A 29 -9.29 -33.16 25.21
N ALA A 30 -10.45 -32.61 25.57
CA ALA A 30 -11.72 -33.32 25.48
C ALA A 30 -12.29 -33.33 24.07
N THR A 31 -12.13 -32.21 23.35
CA THR A 31 -12.64 -32.06 21.98
C THR A 31 -11.56 -32.24 20.92
N GLY A 32 -10.28 -32.04 21.27
CA GLY A 32 -9.17 -32.01 20.36
C GLY A 32 -9.02 -30.64 19.63
N ASP A 33 -9.84 -29.67 20.01
CA ASP A 33 -9.77 -28.31 19.48
C ASP A 33 -8.59 -27.55 20.06
N GLY A 34 -8.14 -26.50 19.32
CA GLY A 34 -7.05 -25.63 19.76
C GLY A 34 -6.82 -24.49 18.82
N GLY A 35 -5.96 -23.57 19.21
CA GLY A 35 -5.64 -22.40 18.38
C GLY A 35 -4.95 -21.29 19.15
N ASP A 36 -5.13 -20.07 18.67
CA ASP A 36 -4.63 -18.85 19.29
C ASP A 36 -5.69 -18.17 20.18
N ILE A 37 -5.32 -17.05 20.78
CA ILE A 37 -6.22 -16.29 21.65
C ILE A 37 -7.50 -15.83 20.94
N PHE A 38 -7.43 -15.53 19.63
CA PHE A 38 -8.60 -15.07 18.88
C PHE A 38 -9.59 -16.20 18.63
N THR A 39 -9.10 -17.41 18.37
CA THR A 39 -9.95 -18.60 18.25
C THR A 39 -10.59 -18.97 19.59
N LEU A 40 -9.89 -18.77 20.72
CA LEU A 40 -10.46 -18.94 22.06
C LEU A 40 -11.59 -17.94 22.33
N ILE A 41 -11.36 -16.65 22.02
CA ILE A 41 -12.37 -15.60 22.17
C ILE A 41 -13.57 -15.88 21.25
N GLY A 42 -13.31 -16.28 20.00
CA GLY A 42 -14.36 -16.67 19.06
C GLY A 42 -15.22 -17.82 19.63
N GLY A 43 -14.61 -18.87 20.15
CA GLY A 43 -15.29 -20.00 20.80
C GLY A 43 -16.12 -19.56 22.02
N HIS A 44 -15.58 -18.67 22.86
CA HIS A 44 -16.27 -18.12 24.02
C HIS A 44 -17.55 -17.37 23.67
N PHE A 45 -17.51 -16.54 22.62
CA PHE A 45 -18.64 -15.72 22.20
C PHE A 45 -19.49 -16.33 21.07
N GLY A 46 -19.20 -17.56 20.65
CA GLY A 46 -19.91 -18.22 19.56
C GLY A 46 -19.73 -17.52 18.20
N ILE A 47 -18.56 -16.95 17.95
CA ILE A 47 -18.23 -16.23 16.71
C ILE A 47 -17.30 -17.11 15.88
N ASP A 48 -17.66 -17.35 14.61
CA ASP A 48 -16.76 -17.98 13.65
C ASP A 48 -15.64 -17.00 13.27
N VAL A 49 -14.42 -17.33 13.69
CA VAL A 49 -13.23 -16.48 13.51
C VAL A 49 -12.91 -16.25 12.02
N HIS A 50 -13.17 -17.23 11.17
CA HIS A 50 -12.91 -17.13 9.73
C HIS A 50 -13.98 -16.34 8.99
N ALA A 51 -15.23 -16.39 9.47
CA ALA A 51 -16.34 -15.68 8.87
C ALA A 51 -16.46 -14.23 9.35
N ASP A 52 -16.17 -13.96 10.63
CA ASP A 52 -16.36 -12.62 11.22
C ASP A 52 -15.26 -12.22 12.22
N PHE A 53 -14.01 -12.18 11.74
CA PHE A 53 -12.85 -11.79 12.55
C PHE A 53 -12.97 -10.39 13.15
N HIS A 54 -13.67 -9.48 12.47
CA HIS A 54 -13.88 -8.12 12.97
C HIS A 54 -14.64 -8.12 14.31
N ARG A 55 -15.65 -8.98 14.44
CA ARG A 55 -16.43 -9.12 15.67
C ARG A 55 -15.61 -9.73 16.80
N VAL A 56 -14.69 -10.65 16.49
CA VAL A 56 -13.75 -11.18 17.49
C VAL A 56 -12.84 -10.08 18.04
N LEU A 57 -12.33 -9.20 17.17
CA LEU A 57 -11.51 -8.04 17.60
C LEU A 57 -12.30 -7.04 18.46
N GLU A 58 -13.58 -6.83 18.17
CA GLU A 58 -14.46 -6.01 19.02
C GLU A 58 -14.57 -6.58 20.43
N GLN A 59 -14.89 -7.87 20.55
CA GLN A 59 -15.00 -8.53 21.84
C GLN A 59 -13.66 -8.54 22.60
N SER A 60 -12.55 -8.76 21.90
CA SER A 60 -11.20 -8.69 22.50
C SER A 60 -10.91 -7.31 23.11
N THR A 61 -11.35 -6.24 22.43
CA THR A 61 -11.17 -4.87 22.88
C THR A 61 -12.01 -4.59 24.13
N ASP A 62 -13.23 -5.08 24.16
CA ASP A 62 -14.16 -4.91 25.29
C ASP A 62 -13.63 -5.66 26.53
N LEU A 63 -13.14 -6.90 26.37
CA LEU A 63 -12.54 -7.69 27.45
C LEU A 63 -11.31 -7.01 28.08
N LEU A 64 -10.50 -6.30 27.30
CA LEU A 64 -9.33 -5.59 27.79
C LEU A 64 -9.68 -4.30 28.55
N GLY A 65 -10.97 -3.97 28.72
CA GLY A 65 -11.41 -2.73 29.39
C GLY A 65 -10.86 -1.47 28.69
N ARG A 66 -10.33 -1.62 27.50
CA ARG A 66 -10.00 -0.51 26.65
C ARG A 66 -11.32 0.00 26.12
N ALA A 67 -11.92 0.95 26.90
CA ALA A 67 -12.92 1.79 26.30
C ALA A 67 -12.44 2.12 24.88
N ARG A 68 -13.27 1.89 23.89
CA ARG A 68 -13.06 2.39 22.54
C ARG A 68 -12.79 3.89 22.60
N SER A 69 -11.59 4.30 22.95
CA SER A 69 -10.96 5.26 22.11
C SER A 69 -10.75 4.47 20.81
N ALA A 70 -11.82 4.30 20.00
CA ALA A 70 -11.62 4.26 18.60
C ALA A 70 -10.52 5.29 18.41
N PRO A 71 -9.30 4.98 17.88
CA PRO A 71 -8.49 6.03 17.33
C PRO A 71 -9.52 6.67 16.44
N ALA A 72 -9.96 7.90 16.85
CA ALA A 72 -10.93 8.63 16.07
C ALA A 72 -10.41 8.41 14.68
N ARG A 73 -11.12 7.57 13.91
CA ARG A 73 -10.80 7.27 12.53
C ARG A 73 -10.75 8.68 12.01
N LYS A 74 -9.50 9.26 12.05
CA LYS A 74 -9.29 10.63 11.59
C LYS A 74 -9.90 10.52 10.24
N ALA A 75 -11.13 11.03 10.14
CA ALA A 75 -12.01 10.81 9.01
C ALA A 75 -11.08 10.83 7.83
N LYS A 76 -11.04 9.72 7.05
CA LYS A 76 -10.16 9.70 5.87
C LYS A 76 -10.39 11.07 5.32
N LYS A 77 -9.41 11.99 5.39
CA LYS A 77 -9.58 13.29 4.76
C LYS A 77 -9.94 12.87 3.38
N GLU A 78 -11.22 12.95 3.06
CA GLU A 78 -11.73 12.76 1.71
C GLU A 78 -10.78 13.58 0.87
N ALA A 79 -10.33 13.00 -0.24
CA ALA A 79 -9.50 13.75 -1.17
C ALA A 79 -10.17 15.11 -1.31
N PRO A 80 -9.46 16.22 -1.08
CA PRO A 80 -10.10 17.53 -1.00
C PRO A 80 -11.08 17.60 -2.15
N VAL A 81 -12.35 17.84 -1.83
CA VAL A 81 -13.38 18.10 -2.84
C VAL A 81 -13.07 19.51 -3.32
N ASP A 82 -12.03 19.60 -4.18
CA ASP A 82 -11.91 20.74 -5.05
C ASP A 82 -13.11 20.67 -6.01
N ASP A 83 -13.48 21.77 -6.66
CA ASP A 83 -14.54 21.84 -7.71
C ASP A 83 -14.28 20.92 -8.92
N LEU A 84 -13.39 19.97 -8.80
CA LEU A 84 -12.93 19.04 -9.83
C LEU A 84 -13.82 17.77 -9.94
N GLY A 85 -14.77 17.59 -9.01
CA GLY A 85 -15.55 16.37 -8.92
C GLY A 85 -14.74 15.14 -8.45
N PRO A 86 -15.25 13.92 -8.64
CA PRO A 86 -14.54 12.70 -8.25
C PRO A 86 -13.32 12.45 -9.16
N ALA A 87 -12.27 11.86 -8.60
CA ALA A 87 -11.11 11.44 -9.39
C ALA A 87 -11.50 10.37 -10.41
N THR A 88 -11.11 10.56 -11.66
CA THR A 88 -11.38 9.64 -12.78
C THR A 88 -10.39 8.50 -12.87
N ALA A 89 -9.18 8.68 -12.32
CA ALA A 89 -8.18 7.63 -12.15
C ALA A 89 -7.27 7.93 -10.95
N LYS A 90 -6.61 6.87 -10.44
CA LYS A 90 -5.61 6.99 -9.37
C LYS A 90 -4.50 5.96 -9.59
N TRP A 91 -3.26 6.33 -9.27
CA TRP A 91 -2.09 5.45 -9.31
C TRP A 91 -1.34 5.53 -7.99
N GLY A 92 -1.11 4.35 -7.39
CA GLY A 92 -0.29 4.22 -6.18
C GLY A 92 1.18 4.11 -6.54
N TYR A 93 2.02 4.91 -5.91
CA TYR A 93 3.47 4.80 -5.96
C TYR A 93 3.93 4.02 -4.74
N LEU A 94 4.53 2.88 -4.96
CA LEU A 94 5.02 1.98 -3.93
C LEU A 94 6.55 1.98 -3.92
N ASP A 95 7.15 1.77 -2.76
CA ASP A 95 8.59 1.48 -2.68
C ASP A 95 8.88 0.03 -3.12
N THR A 96 10.16 -0.35 -3.17
CA THR A 96 10.60 -1.69 -3.57
C THR A 96 10.12 -2.81 -2.64
N SER A 97 9.60 -2.47 -1.46
CA SER A 97 9.02 -3.39 -0.46
C SER A 97 7.50 -3.43 -0.53
N GLY A 98 6.87 -2.65 -1.42
CA GLY A 98 5.42 -2.58 -1.59
C GLY A 98 4.70 -1.60 -0.66
N HIS A 99 5.41 -0.76 0.12
CA HIS A 99 4.77 0.25 0.95
C HIS A 99 4.37 1.48 0.13
N LEU A 100 3.22 2.05 0.45
CA LEU A 100 2.69 3.21 -0.25
C LEU A 100 3.49 4.48 0.09
N ILE A 101 4.10 5.09 -0.95
CA ILE A 101 4.81 6.37 -0.86
C ILE A 101 3.89 7.54 -1.20
N ALA A 102 3.14 7.40 -2.30
CA ALA A 102 2.26 8.45 -2.80
C ALA A 102 1.10 7.90 -3.62
N VAL A 103 0.10 8.75 -3.86
CA VAL A 103 -0.99 8.47 -4.80
C VAL A 103 -1.11 9.68 -5.73
N VAL A 104 -1.16 9.45 -7.03
CA VAL A 104 -1.50 10.48 -8.02
C VAL A 104 -2.96 10.30 -8.41
N TYR A 105 -3.77 11.33 -8.18
CA TYR A 105 -5.17 11.38 -8.61
C TYR A 105 -5.28 12.17 -9.90
N ARG A 106 -6.04 11.66 -10.85
CA ARG A 106 -6.41 12.34 -12.09
C ARG A 106 -7.86 12.79 -12.03
N TYR A 107 -8.09 13.99 -12.51
CA TYR A 107 -9.42 14.59 -12.66
C TYR A 107 -9.58 15.07 -14.09
N ASP A 108 -10.74 14.78 -14.68
CA ASP A 108 -11.12 15.21 -16.03
C ASP A 108 -12.41 16.05 -15.92
N PRO A 109 -12.37 17.26 -15.37
CA PRO A 109 -13.56 18.08 -15.19
C PRO A 109 -14.11 18.54 -16.54
N PRO A 110 -15.46 18.56 -16.74
CA PRO A 110 -16.08 18.96 -17.98
C PRO A 110 -15.63 20.35 -18.44
N GLY A 111 -15.23 20.47 -19.71
CA GLY A 111 -14.82 21.76 -20.30
C GLY A 111 -13.46 22.31 -19.82
N GLN A 112 -12.72 21.59 -19.00
CA GLN A 112 -11.41 21.97 -18.51
C GLN A 112 -10.33 20.96 -18.92
N LYS A 113 -9.06 21.38 -18.80
CA LYS A 113 -7.94 20.47 -19.01
C LYS A 113 -7.86 19.46 -17.85
N LYS A 114 -7.43 18.23 -18.16
CA LYS A 114 -7.11 17.20 -17.17
C LYS A 114 -6.17 17.75 -16.10
N GLN A 115 -6.40 17.42 -14.85
CA GLN A 115 -5.57 17.84 -13.72
C GLN A 115 -5.06 16.63 -12.95
N PHE A 116 -3.87 16.75 -12.40
CA PHE A 116 -3.25 15.74 -11.57
C PHE A 116 -2.98 16.30 -10.18
N ARG A 117 -3.31 15.53 -9.14
CA ARG A 117 -3.08 15.90 -7.74
C ARG A 117 -2.31 14.79 -7.04
N PRO A 118 -1.02 14.98 -6.78
CA PRO A 118 -0.25 14.04 -5.97
C PRO A 118 -0.59 14.18 -4.49
N TRP A 119 -0.65 13.06 -3.81
CA TRP A 119 -0.82 12.97 -2.37
C TRP A 119 0.35 12.21 -1.76
N ASP A 120 1.05 12.84 -0.83
CA ASP A 120 2.16 12.25 -0.08
C ASP A 120 1.61 11.41 1.07
N ALA A 121 1.84 10.11 1.03
CA ALA A 121 1.33 9.17 2.04
C ALA A 121 2.00 9.37 3.40
N LYS A 122 3.30 9.70 3.44
CA LYS A 122 4.06 9.92 4.66
C LYS A 122 3.66 11.21 5.36
N ARG A 123 3.61 12.31 4.60
CA ARG A 123 3.24 13.63 5.14
C ARG A 123 1.72 13.82 5.25
N ARG A 124 0.92 12.93 4.64
CA ARG A 124 -0.54 12.96 4.60
C ARG A 124 -1.12 14.29 4.09
N LYS A 125 -0.56 14.78 2.99
CA LYS A 125 -0.98 16.04 2.38
C LYS A 125 -0.98 15.96 0.85
N MET A 126 -1.79 16.83 0.22
CA MET A 126 -1.83 17.02 -1.23
C MET A 126 -0.59 17.79 -1.69
N ALA A 127 0.48 17.06 -1.92
CA ALA A 127 1.74 17.55 -2.46
C ALA A 127 2.54 16.33 -2.96
N PRO A 128 3.45 16.50 -3.92
CA PRO A 128 4.39 15.44 -4.25
C PRO A 128 5.35 15.17 -3.07
N PRO A 129 5.77 13.93 -2.85
CA PRO A 129 6.87 13.64 -1.94
C PRO A 129 8.18 14.25 -2.46
N ASP A 130 9.17 14.32 -1.57
CA ASP A 130 10.49 14.83 -1.89
C ASP A 130 11.53 13.89 -1.24
N PRO A 131 12.38 13.21 -2.04
CA PRO A 131 12.37 13.17 -3.52
C PRO A 131 11.11 12.50 -4.09
N ARG A 132 10.82 12.77 -5.38
CA ARG A 132 9.68 12.16 -6.08
C ARG A 132 10.02 10.73 -6.48
N PRO A 133 9.20 9.74 -6.13
CA PRO A 133 9.45 8.35 -6.50
C PRO A 133 9.14 8.09 -7.97
N LEU A 134 9.76 7.06 -8.53
CA LEU A 134 9.33 6.43 -9.77
C LEU A 134 8.11 5.54 -9.51
N PHE A 135 7.25 5.41 -10.53
CA PHE A 135 6.11 4.49 -10.53
C PHE A 135 6.57 3.04 -10.64
N ASN A 136 5.81 2.09 -10.06
CA ASN A 136 6.04 0.65 -10.20
C ASN A 136 7.43 0.16 -9.71
N GLN A 137 7.97 0.69 -8.63
CA GLN A 137 9.26 0.22 -8.10
C GLN A 137 9.26 -1.28 -7.76
N PRO A 138 8.20 -1.89 -7.19
CA PRO A 138 8.18 -3.33 -6.94
C PRO A 138 8.37 -4.15 -8.21
N GLY A 139 7.73 -3.77 -9.31
CA GLY A 139 7.87 -4.46 -10.60
C GLY A 139 9.25 -4.30 -11.25
N MET A 140 9.98 -3.23 -10.89
CA MET A 140 11.34 -2.98 -11.39
C MET A 140 12.42 -3.70 -10.58
N LYS A 141 12.14 -4.14 -9.36
CA LYS A 141 13.14 -4.61 -8.39
C LYS A 141 14.15 -5.58 -9.00
N ASP A 142 13.68 -6.65 -9.62
CA ASP A 142 14.51 -7.73 -10.16
C ASP A 142 14.63 -7.67 -11.68
N ALA A 143 14.14 -6.61 -12.32
CA ALA A 143 14.19 -6.45 -13.76
C ALA A 143 15.55 -5.95 -14.23
N ALA A 144 16.11 -6.59 -15.25
CA ALA A 144 17.32 -6.12 -15.93
C ALA A 144 17.03 -4.98 -16.93
N GLN A 145 15.81 -4.92 -17.44
CA GLN A 145 15.37 -3.93 -18.43
C GLN A 145 14.08 -3.25 -17.99
N VAL A 146 13.99 -1.95 -18.19
CA VAL A 146 12.84 -1.13 -17.81
C VAL A 146 12.52 -0.15 -18.93
N VAL A 147 11.24 0.05 -19.23
CA VAL A 147 10.77 1.09 -20.15
C VAL A 147 10.33 2.32 -19.36
N LEU A 148 10.94 3.46 -19.60
CA LEU A 148 10.53 4.75 -19.05
C LEU A 148 9.61 5.44 -20.04
N VAL A 149 8.38 5.78 -19.62
CA VAL A 149 7.38 6.53 -20.41
C VAL A 149 6.95 7.80 -19.70
N GLU A 150 6.18 8.67 -20.37
CA GLU A 150 5.83 9.98 -19.81
C GLU A 150 4.73 9.97 -18.75
N GLY A 151 3.89 8.94 -18.66
CA GLY A 151 2.77 9.00 -17.72
C GLY A 151 2.30 7.64 -17.22
N GLU A 152 1.63 7.67 -16.07
CA GLU A 152 1.18 6.47 -15.36
C GLU A 152 0.25 5.60 -16.22
N LYS A 153 -0.59 6.22 -17.05
CA LYS A 153 -1.49 5.49 -17.95
C LYS A 153 -0.71 4.68 -19.00
N CYS A 154 0.34 5.26 -19.59
CA CYS A 154 1.20 4.59 -20.55
C CYS A 154 2.01 3.48 -19.86
N ALA A 155 2.58 3.76 -18.69
CA ALA A 155 3.30 2.76 -17.89
C ALA A 155 2.39 1.58 -17.54
N GLN A 156 1.17 1.84 -17.08
CA GLN A 156 0.20 0.80 -16.73
C GLN A 156 -0.16 -0.06 -17.95
N ALA A 157 -0.40 0.56 -19.12
CA ALA A 157 -0.71 -0.19 -20.34
C ALA A 157 0.42 -1.15 -20.75
N LEU A 158 1.69 -0.78 -20.56
CA LEU A 158 2.82 -1.66 -20.79
C LEU A 158 2.91 -2.79 -19.74
N ILE A 159 2.66 -2.46 -18.47
CA ILE A 159 2.63 -3.44 -17.38
C ILE A 159 1.54 -4.48 -17.61
N ASP A 160 0.37 -4.07 -18.06
CA ASP A 160 -0.77 -4.96 -18.32
C ASP A 160 -0.48 -6.00 -19.44
N VAL A 161 0.50 -5.72 -20.31
CA VAL A 161 0.97 -6.68 -21.32
C VAL A 161 2.30 -7.35 -20.95
N GLY A 162 2.71 -7.25 -19.68
CA GLY A 162 3.89 -7.96 -19.15
C GLY A 162 5.23 -7.26 -19.37
N ILE A 163 5.24 -5.99 -19.81
CA ILE A 163 6.46 -5.19 -19.96
C ILE A 163 6.72 -4.42 -18.68
N VAL A 164 7.94 -4.51 -18.15
CA VAL A 164 8.34 -3.73 -16.98
C VAL A 164 8.50 -2.27 -17.38
N ALA A 165 7.59 -1.43 -16.92
CA ALA A 165 7.56 -0.02 -17.25
C ALA A 165 7.45 0.86 -15.99
N THR A 166 7.91 2.10 -16.14
CA THR A 166 7.86 3.14 -15.11
C THR A 166 7.62 4.51 -15.72
N THR A 167 7.32 5.46 -14.86
CA THR A 167 7.26 6.89 -15.19
C THR A 167 7.69 7.73 -13.99
N ALA A 168 8.23 8.92 -14.25
CA ALA A 168 8.42 9.93 -13.22
C ALA A 168 7.11 10.64 -12.91
N MET A 169 6.93 11.04 -11.64
CA MET A 169 5.73 11.78 -11.22
C MET A 169 5.65 13.13 -11.93
N HIS A 170 4.55 13.40 -12.61
CA HIS A 170 4.25 14.55 -13.50
C HIS A 170 4.72 14.42 -14.96
N GLY A 171 5.14 13.25 -15.40
CA GLY A 171 5.48 12.99 -16.81
C GLY A 171 6.55 13.94 -17.37
N ALA A 172 6.38 14.45 -18.59
CA ALA A 172 7.31 15.37 -19.23
C ALA A 172 7.56 16.68 -18.44
N ASN A 173 6.70 17.02 -17.49
CA ASN A 173 6.90 18.16 -16.59
C ASN A 173 7.53 17.75 -15.24
N ALA A 174 8.02 16.52 -15.14
CA ALA A 174 8.72 16.08 -13.94
C ALA A 174 10.01 16.87 -13.75
N PRO A 175 10.25 17.46 -12.57
CA PRO A 175 11.56 18.04 -12.28
C PRO A 175 12.55 16.90 -12.12
N VAL A 176 13.42 16.76 -13.09
CA VAL A 176 14.41 15.66 -13.18
C VAL A 176 15.34 15.67 -11.97
N ASP A 177 15.70 16.84 -11.47
CA ASP A 177 16.53 17.07 -10.28
C ASP A 177 15.88 16.69 -8.95
N LYS A 178 14.55 16.54 -8.92
CA LYS A 178 13.77 16.15 -7.74
C LYS A 178 13.25 14.71 -7.78
N THR A 179 13.54 14.01 -8.86
CA THR A 179 13.13 12.61 -9.03
C THR A 179 14.21 11.68 -8.50
N ASP A 180 13.82 10.69 -7.72
CA ASP A 180 14.72 9.61 -7.29
C ASP A 180 14.86 8.58 -8.42
N TRP A 181 16.00 8.64 -9.11
CA TRP A 181 16.34 7.74 -10.20
C TRP A 181 17.07 6.48 -9.73
N SER A 182 17.41 6.38 -8.45
CA SER A 182 18.17 5.25 -7.89
C SER A 182 17.56 3.87 -8.14
N PRO A 183 16.21 3.69 -8.24
CA PRO A 183 15.64 2.38 -8.58
C PRO A 183 16.01 1.86 -9.99
N LEU A 184 16.58 2.70 -10.85
CA LEU A 184 17.05 2.33 -12.19
C LEU A 184 18.55 2.00 -12.23
N ALA A 185 19.29 2.16 -11.15
CA ALA A 185 20.71 1.85 -11.10
C ALA A 185 21.00 0.38 -11.51
N GLY A 186 22.00 0.19 -12.36
CA GLY A 186 22.38 -1.13 -12.89
C GLY A 186 21.41 -1.74 -13.89
N LYS A 187 20.40 -1.00 -14.35
CA LYS A 187 19.40 -1.51 -15.31
C LYS A 187 19.59 -0.91 -16.71
N SER A 188 19.22 -1.67 -17.74
CA SER A 188 19.09 -1.16 -19.10
C SER A 188 17.74 -0.43 -19.22
N VAL A 189 17.76 0.86 -19.53
CA VAL A 189 16.55 1.68 -19.60
C VAL A 189 16.26 2.13 -21.03
N LEU A 190 15.12 1.71 -21.58
CA LEU A 190 14.57 2.24 -22.81
C LEU A 190 13.66 3.44 -22.48
N ILE A 191 14.04 4.62 -22.93
CA ILE A 191 13.21 5.82 -22.80
C ILE A 191 12.30 5.94 -24.02
N TRP A 192 10.99 5.96 -23.79
CA TRP A 192 9.97 6.07 -24.83
C TRP A 192 9.10 7.31 -24.59
N PRO A 193 9.55 8.49 -25.09
CA PRO A 193 8.85 9.75 -24.93
C PRO A 193 7.63 9.86 -25.84
N ASP A 194 6.73 10.79 -25.53
CA ASP A 194 5.72 11.24 -26.47
C ASP A 194 6.41 11.89 -27.69
N ARG A 195 5.75 11.79 -28.86
CA ARG A 195 6.35 12.25 -30.14
C ARG A 195 6.14 13.77 -30.33
N ASP A 196 6.59 14.54 -29.34
CA ASP A 196 6.54 16.00 -29.38
C ASP A 196 7.83 16.61 -28.80
N LYS A 197 7.97 17.92 -28.93
CA LYS A 197 9.17 18.63 -28.50
C LYS A 197 9.39 18.51 -26.97
N PRO A 198 8.39 18.74 -26.09
CA PRO A 198 8.55 18.54 -24.64
C PRO A 198 8.99 17.12 -24.28
N GLY A 199 8.43 16.09 -24.91
CA GLY A 199 8.80 14.70 -24.69
C GLY A 199 10.26 14.41 -25.00
N TRP A 200 10.77 14.91 -26.14
CA TRP A 200 12.18 14.75 -26.50
C TRP A 200 13.13 15.51 -25.57
N GLU A 201 12.77 16.72 -25.14
CA GLU A 201 13.54 17.49 -24.16
C GLU A 201 13.59 16.77 -22.80
N TYR A 202 12.47 16.27 -22.35
CA TYR A 202 12.39 15.45 -21.13
C TYR A 202 13.23 14.18 -21.25
N ALA A 203 13.13 13.44 -22.35
CA ALA A 203 13.91 12.22 -22.57
C ALA A 203 15.41 12.45 -22.47
N THR A 204 15.89 13.56 -23.05
CA THR A 204 17.32 13.93 -22.99
C THR A 204 17.77 14.20 -21.54
N GLN A 205 16.98 14.96 -20.78
CA GLN A 205 17.29 15.28 -19.38
C GLN A 205 17.21 14.04 -18.49
N ALA A 206 16.18 13.21 -18.69
CA ALA A 206 16.01 11.96 -17.96
C ALA A 206 17.17 11.00 -18.23
N ALA A 207 17.62 10.86 -19.49
CA ALA A 207 18.76 10.02 -19.83
C ALA A 207 20.02 10.41 -19.07
N GLN A 208 20.32 11.72 -18.99
CA GLN A 208 21.48 12.21 -18.24
C GLN A 208 21.38 11.90 -16.75
N ALA A 209 20.19 12.08 -16.15
CA ALA A 209 19.97 11.82 -14.74
C ALA A 209 20.05 10.31 -14.42
N ILE A 210 19.49 9.46 -15.30
CA ILE A 210 19.53 8.01 -15.18
C ILE A 210 20.96 7.47 -15.26
N LEU A 211 21.74 7.95 -16.24
CA LEU A 211 23.16 7.61 -16.35
C LEU A 211 23.94 8.05 -15.10
N SER A 212 23.65 9.24 -14.57
CA SER A 212 24.26 9.75 -13.34
C SER A 212 23.87 8.92 -12.11
N ALA A 213 22.73 8.25 -12.13
CA ALA A 213 22.28 7.33 -11.08
C ALA A 213 22.87 5.91 -11.23
N GLY A 214 23.63 5.62 -12.29
CA GLY A 214 24.34 4.37 -12.49
C GLY A 214 23.59 3.32 -13.33
N ALA A 215 22.66 3.73 -14.18
CA ALA A 215 22.00 2.84 -15.16
C ALA A 215 22.84 2.70 -16.44
#